data_1538e9ea35c59653747dabdd4c723997
#
_entry.id   1538e9ea35c59653747dabdd4c723997
#
_cell.length_a   1.000
_cell.length_b   1.000
_cell.length_c   1.000
_cell.angle_alpha   90.00
_cell.angle_beta   90.00
_cell.angle_gamma   90.00
#
_symmetry.space_group_name_H-M   'P 1'
#
loop_
_entity.id
_entity.type
_entity.pdbx_description
1 polymer ?
#
loop_
_entity_poly.entity_id
_entity_poly.type
_entity_poly.pdbx_seq_one_letter_code
_entity_poly.pdbx_strand_id
1 'polypeptide(L)'
;MAEPTALRILVVNGKGGCGKTTIATNLAAAYARLGYSVALTDHDAQASSTHWLEQRAASLPSIHLIAAHQRTGMYTTRAFAQRLPAHIERIIVDTPSAVADRDLDTLLRGIDVILVPLLPSSIDIRAGTRFITQLLAHRAYRAHPVPVGIIANRVRRNTTSHIKLMHFLDCLDVPTVATFHDSALYVRMAEDGAGIFDDAADTNSQREALEWAKLLRWIDDAMAHGSRGQHVGPRPAQPHRSSAESAKA
;
A
#
# COMPACT_ATOMS: atom_id res chain seq x y z
N MET A 1 -19.68 4.10 24.25
CA MET A 1 -18.35 3.74 23.72
C MET A 1 -18.44 3.88 22.20
N ALA A 2 -17.57 4.69 21.56
CA ALA A 2 -17.54 4.76 20.10
C ALA A 2 -17.11 3.38 19.59
N GLU A 3 -17.82 2.84 18.59
CA GLU A 3 -17.40 1.61 17.91
C GLU A 3 -16.00 1.84 17.32
N PRO A 4 -15.09 0.87 17.42
CA PRO A 4 -13.77 1.00 16.84
C PRO A 4 -13.93 1.18 15.32
N THR A 5 -13.47 2.31 14.84
CA THR A 5 -13.50 2.62 13.39
C THR A 5 -12.51 1.68 12.70
N ALA A 6 -12.94 0.97 11.65
CA ALA A 6 -12.08 0.08 10.87
C ALA A 6 -10.87 0.83 10.31
N LEU A 7 -9.67 0.28 10.46
CA LEU A 7 -8.44 0.81 9.86
C LEU A 7 -8.49 0.68 8.33
N ARG A 8 -8.33 1.80 7.63
CA ARG A 8 -8.38 1.89 6.17
C ARG A 8 -7.00 2.10 5.57
N ILE A 9 -6.54 1.16 4.76
CA ILE A 9 -5.22 1.16 4.13
C ILE A 9 -5.39 1.29 2.62
N LEU A 10 -4.87 2.37 2.04
CA LEU A 10 -4.91 2.64 0.61
C LEU A 10 -3.61 2.19 -0.05
N VAL A 11 -3.71 1.33 -1.06
CA VAL A 11 -2.59 0.96 -1.93
C VAL A 11 -2.73 1.70 -3.24
N VAL A 12 -1.85 2.68 -3.50
CA VAL A 12 -2.01 3.60 -4.62
C VAL A 12 -0.69 3.94 -5.31
N ASN A 13 -0.73 4.06 -6.62
CA ASN A 13 0.32 4.69 -7.45
C ASN A 13 -0.30 5.08 -8.79
N GLY A 14 0.15 6.19 -9.36
CA GLY A 14 -0.30 6.67 -10.67
C GLY A 14 0.15 5.79 -11.84
N LYS A 15 1.05 4.81 -11.64
CA LYS A 15 1.55 3.90 -12.68
C LYS A 15 0.92 2.51 -12.60
N GLY A 16 0.59 1.94 -13.77
CA GLY A 16 0.17 0.55 -13.90
C GLY A 16 1.33 -0.44 -13.73
N GLY A 17 1.03 -1.68 -13.30
CA GLY A 17 1.99 -2.77 -13.21
C GLY A 17 2.96 -2.72 -12.02
N CYS A 18 2.87 -1.75 -11.12
CA CYS A 18 3.74 -1.63 -9.94
C CYS A 18 3.41 -2.62 -8.81
N GLY A 19 2.35 -3.42 -8.95
CA GLY A 19 1.98 -4.47 -7.99
C GLY A 19 0.98 -4.04 -6.91
N LYS A 20 0.16 -3.02 -7.13
CA LYS A 20 -0.89 -2.58 -6.20
C LYS A 20 -1.78 -3.73 -5.75
N THR A 21 -2.39 -4.42 -6.69
CA THR A 21 -3.26 -5.57 -6.43
C THR A 21 -2.54 -6.68 -5.66
N THR A 22 -1.30 -7.03 -6.05
CA THR A 22 -0.50 -8.03 -5.33
C THR A 22 -0.30 -7.64 -3.87
N ILE A 23 -0.01 -6.36 -3.61
CA ILE A 23 0.16 -5.86 -2.24
C ILE A 23 -1.18 -5.84 -1.50
N ALA A 24 -2.25 -5.37 -2.12
CA ALA A 24 -3.57 -5.29 -1.50
C ALA A 24 -4.10 -6.69 -1.11
N THR A 25 -4.00 -7.68 -2.00
CA THR A 25 -4.48 -9.04 -1.76
C THR A 25 -3.66 -9.76 -0.68
N ASN A 26 -2.32 -9.63 -0.72
CA ASN A 26 -1.45 -10.21 0.30
C ASN A 26 -1.64 -9.56 1.67
N LEU A 27 -1.86 -8.24 1.73
CA LEU A 27 -2.14 -7.53 2.97
C LEU A 27 -3.48 -7.98 3.56
N ALA A 28 -4.52 -8.13 2.72
CA ALA A 28 -5.81 -8.66 3.13
C ALA A 28 -5.71 -10.10 3.66
N ALA A 29 -4.97 -10.98 2.97
CA ALA A 29 -4.71 -12.34 3.42
C ALA A 29 -3.94 -12.38 4.75
N ALA A 30 -2.92 -11.53 4.90
CA ALA A 30 -2.12 -11.44 6.13
C ALA A 30 -2.98 -11.07 7.34
N TYR A 31 -3.79 -10.01 7.24
CA TYR A 31 -4.67 -9.62 8.32
C TYR A 31 -5.75 -10.66 8.63
N ALA A 32 -6.32 -11.31 7.61
CA ALA A 32 -7.27 -12.39 7.81
C ALA A 32 -6.65 -13.59 8.55
N ARG A 33 -5.39 -13.93 8.23
CA ARG A 33 -4.63 -14.98 8.95
C ARG A 33 -4.30 -14.59 10.39
N LEU A 34 -4.14 -13.31 10.68
CA LEU A 34 -3.95 -12.79 12.04
C LEU A 34 -5.27 -12.72 12.84
N GLY A 35 -6.41 -13.11 12.24
CA GLY A 35 -7.72 -13.19 12.90
C GLY A 35 -8.56 -11.92 12.82
N TYR A 36 -8.13 -10.89 12.05
CA TYR A 36 -8.95 -9.72 11.82
C TYR A 36 -10.08 -9.96 10.83
N SER A 37 -11.19 -9.29 11.03
CA SER A 37 -12.28 -9.20 10.05
C SER A 37 -11.91 -8.20 8.96
N VAL A 38 -11.65 -8.68 7.75
CA VAL A 38 -11.06 -7.90 6.65
C VAL A 38 -12.05 -7.67 5.53
N ALA A 39 -12.07 -6.44 4.99
CA ALA A 39 -12.69 -6.12 3.71
C ALA A 39 -11.62 -5.72 2.69
N LEU A 40 -11.74 -6.23 1.46
CA LEU A 40 -10.94 -5.83 0.31
C LEU A 40 -11.85 -5.06 -0.66
N THR A 41 -11.50 -3.80 -0.91
CA THR A 41 -12.25 -2.91 -1.81
C THR A 41 -11.52 -2.80 -3.13
N ASP A 42 -12.17 -3.26 -4.21
CA ASP A 42 -11.62 -3.25 -5.56
C ASP A 42 -12.20 -2.06 -6.37
N HIS A 43 -11.36 -1.07 -6.64
CA HIS A 43 -11.70 0.11 -7.44
C HIS A 43 -11.27 -0.03 -8.92
N ASP A 44 -10.53 -1.10 -9.29
CA ASP A 44 -10.05 -1.29 -10.66
C ASP A 44 -11.13 -1.98 -11.51
N ALA A 45 -11.46 -1.38 -12.65
CA ALA A 45 -12.39 -1.98 -13.62
C ALA A 45 -11.91 -3.33 -14.19
N GLN A 46 -10.59 -3.63 -14.08
CA GLN A 46 -10.05 -4.94 -14.43
C GLN A 46 -10.44 -6.03 -13.43
N ALA A 47 -10.95 -5.66 -12.25
CA ALA A 47 -11.45 -6.56 -11.21
C ALA A 47 -10.43 -7.62 -10.75
N SER A 48 -9.13 -7.27 -10.72
CA SER A 48 -8.08 -8.24 -10.42
C SER A 48 -8.14 -8.74 -8.98
N SER A 49 -8.43 -7.87 -8.01
CA SER A 49 -8.64 -8.26 -6.61
C SER A 49 -9.92 -9.08 -6.43
N THR A 50 -10.96 -8.78 -7.21
CA THR A 50 -12.21 -9.55 -7.23
C THR A 50 -11.96 -10.97 -7.71
N HIS A 51 -11.30 -11.14 -8.87
CA HIS A 51 -10.98 -12.46 -9.41
C HIS A 51 -10.06 -13.27 -8.47
N TRP A 52 -9.08 -12.61 -7.83
CA TRP A 52 -8.24 -13.27 -6.84
C TRP A 52 -9.07 -13.82 -5.69
N LEU A 53 -10.05 -13.06 -5.20
CA LEU A 53 -10.89 -13.51 -4.08
C LEU A 53 -11.86 -14.64 -4.49
N GLU A 54 -12.32 -14.66 -5.74
CA GLU A 54 -13.14 -15.75 -6.29
C GLU A 54 -12.40 -17.10 -6.34
N GLN A 55 -11.06 -17.08 -6.49
CA GLN A 55 -10.23 -18.29 -6.46
C GLN A 55 -9.88 -18.74 -5.03
N ARG A 56 -10.14 -17.88 -4.02
CA ARG A 56 -9.73 -18.17 -2.65
C ARG A 56 -10.46 -19.37 -2.07
N ALA A 57 -9.69 -20.38 -1.63
CA ALA A 57 -10.24 -21.60 -1.06
C ALA A 57 -11.07 -21.34 0.20
N ALA A 58 -12.20 -22.04 0.35
CA ALA A 58 -13.07 -21.90 1.53
C ALA A 58 -12.43 -22.36 2.86
N SER A 59 -11.31 -23.07 2.79
CA SER A 59 -10.50 -23.47 3.94
C SER A 59 -9.60 -22.36 4.49
N LEU A 60 -9.40 -21.28 3.71
CA LEU A 60 -8.65 -20.11 4.13
C LEU A 60 -9.55 -19.11 4.87
N PRO A 61 -8.98 -18.24 5.73
CA PRO A 61 -9.75 -17.19 6.39
C PRO A 61 -10.49 -16.33 5.37
N SER A 62 -11.76 -16.04 5.64
CA SER A 62 -12.64 -15.28 4.74
C SER A 62 -12.25 -13.82 4.68
N ILE A 63 -12.45 -13.20 3.52
CA ILE A 63 -12.26 -11.78 3.27
C ILE A 63 -13.53 -11.25 2.61
N HIS A 64 -14.08 -10.15 3.10
CA HIS A 64 -15.26 -9.53 2.54
C HIS A 64 -14.92 -8.69 1.30
N LEU A 65 -15.56 -8.97 0.15
CA LEU A 65 -15.33 -8.21 -1.09
C LEU A 65 -16.25 -7.00 -1.18
N ILE A 66 -15.69 -5.85 -1.60
CA ILE A 66 -16.45 -4.69 -2.04
C ILE A 66 -15.99 -4.33 -3.47
N ALA A 67 -16.77 -4.73 -4.47
CA ALA A 67 -16.53 -4.43 -5.88
C ALA A 67 -16.93 -2.98 -6.19
N ALA A 68 -16.11 -2.01 -5.79
CA ALA A 68 -16.41 -0.58 -5.89
C ALA A 68 -16.40 -0.06 -7.34
N HIS A 69 -15.76 -0.79 -8.28
CA HIS A 69 -15.76 -0.50 -9.70
C HIS A 69 -17.10 -0.80 -10.40
N GLN A 70 -17.94 -1.68 -9.82
CA GLN A 70 -19.21 -2.05 -10.42
C GLN A 70 -20.21 -0.90 -10.27
N ARG A 71 -20.83 -0.50 -11.40
CA ARG A 71 -21.96 0.43 -11.38
C ARG A 71 -23.16 -0.30 -10.81
N THR A 72 -23.59 0.09 -9.62
CA THR A 72 -24.87 -0.38 -9.08
C THR A 72 -26.01 0.09 -9.98
N GLY A 73 -26.92 -0.83 -10.34
CA GLY A 73 -28.08 -0.52 -11.17
C GLY A 73 -28.96 0.58 -10.54
N MET A 74 -29.80 1.19 -11.38
CA MET A 74 -30.58 2.41 -11.12
C MET A 74 -31.46 2.38 -9.84
N TYR A 75 -31.63 1.22 -9.20
CA TYR A 75 -32.50 1.01 -8.02
C TYR A 75 -31.74 0.61 -6.75
N THR A 76 -30.41 0.40 -6.82
CA THR A 76 -29.62 0.12 -5.63
C THR A 76 -28.85 1.39 -5.27
N THR A 77 -29.25 2.07 -4.21
CA THR A 77 -28.47 3.22 -3.74
C THR A 77 -27.05 2.72 -3.45
N ARG A 78 -26.05 3.44 -3.96
CA ARG A 78 -24.61 3.18 -3.76
C ARG A 78 -24.27 2.86 -2.29
N ALA A 79 -25.06 3.42 -1.37
CA ALA A 79 -24.97 3.17 0.05
C ALA A 79 -25.36 1.74 0.48
N PHE A 80 -26.18 1.02 -0.27
CA PHE A 80 -26.63 -0.33 0.09
C PHE A 80 -25.64 -1.41 -0.37
N ALA A 81 -25.11 -1.27 -1.60
CA ALA A 81 -24.15 -2.23 -2.17
C ALA A 81 -22.74 -2.11 -1.56
N GLN A 82 -22.46 -1.01 -0.83
CA GLN A 82 -21.18 -0.73 -0.19
C GLN A 82 -21.27 -0.65 1.34
N ARG A 83 -22.34 -1.19 1.94
CA ARG A 83 -22.42 -1.28 3.41
C ARG A 83 -21.37 -2.27 3.90
N LEU A 84 -20.33 -1.73 4.51
CA LEU A 84 -19.41 -2.50 5.31
C LEU A 84 -20.18 -3.15 6.47
N PRO A 85 -20.03 -4.45 6.68
CA PRO A 85 -20.50 -5.06 7.91
C PRO A 85 -19.86 -4.37 9.13
N ALA A 86 -20.62 -4.13 10.18
CA ALA A 86 -20.17 -3.40 11.36
C ALA A 86 -18.96 -4.05 12.07
N HIS A 87 -18.74 -5.34 11.86
CA HIS A 87 -17.64 -6.09 12.47
C HIS A 87 -16.30 -5.98 11.71
N ILE A 88 -16.24 -5.29 10.57
CA ILE A 88 -14.99 -5.15 9.81
C ILE A 88 -14.01 -4.28 10.57
N GLU A 89 -12.80 -4.80 10.76
CA GLU A 89 -11.70 -4.15 11.49
C GLU A 89 -10.61 -3.58 10.57
N ARG A 90 -10.44 -4.16 9.37
CA ARG A 90 -9.44 -3.76 8.39
C ARG A 90 -10.06 -3.62 7.02
N ILE A 91 -9.79 -2.51 6.34
CA ILE A 91 -10.26 -2.25 4.98
C ILE A 91 -9.05 -1.97 4.11
N ILE A 92 -8.81 -2.84 3.15
CA ILE A 92 -7.73 -2.69 2.18
C ILE A 92 -8.33 -2.15 0.88
N VAL A 93 -7.79 -1.05 0.39
CA VAL A 93 -8.29 -0.38 -0.83
C VAL A 93 -7.30 -0.59 -1.96
N ASP A 94 -7.68 -1.42 -2.94
CA ASP A 94 -6.94 -1.60 -4.19
C ASP A 94 -7.43 -0.58 -5.23
N THR A 95 -6.49 0.13 -5.86
CA THR A 95 -6.79 1.23 -6.77
C THR A 95 -6.45 0.88 -8.21
N PRO A 96 -7.14 1.53 -9.19
CA PRO A 96 -6.88 1.31 -10.60
C PRO A 96 -5.44 1.67 -11.00
N SER A 97 -5.05 1.19 -12.19
CA SER A 97 -3.71 1.36 -12.75
C SER A 97 -3.33 2.82 -13.03
N ALA A 98 -4.31 3.68 -13.27
CA ALA A 98 -4.11 5.10 -13.52
C ALA A 98 -5.07 5.90 -12.64
N VAL A 99 -4.56 6.41 -11.51
CA VAL A 99 -5.31 7.30 -10.63
C VAL A 99 -5.12 8.73 -11.11
N ALA A 100 -6.21 9.37 -11.56
CA ALA A 100 -6.19 10.78 -11.91
C ALA A 100 -6.29 11.66 -10.64
N ASP A 101 -5.83 12.91 -10.74
CA ASP A 101 -5.84 13.86 -9.62
C ASP A 101 -7.24 14.01 -9.00
N ARG A 102 -8.28 14.11 -9.85
CA ARG A 102 -9.69 14.19 -9.44
C ARG A 102 -10.18 12.99 -8.62
N ASP A 103 -9.55 11.83 -8.80
CA ASP A 103 -9.96 10.59 -8.11
C ASP A 103 -9.38 10.55 -6.70
N LEU A 104 -8.28 11.27 -6.44
CA LEU A 104 -7.63 11.36 -5.14
C LEU A 104 -8.56 11.94 -4.07
N ASP A 105 -9.43 12.90 -4.39
CA ASP A 105 -10.41 13.43 -3.44
C ASP A 105 -11.34 12.33 -2.87
N THR A 106 -11.67 11.35 -3.69
CA THR A 106 -12.54 10.24 -3.29
C THR A 106 -11.74 9.14 -2.58
N LEU A 107 -10.57 8.80 -3.12
CA LEU A 107 -9.73 7.71 -2.60
C LEU A 107 -9.13 8.04 -1.23
N LEU A 108 -8.78 9.29 -0.98
CA LEU A 108 -8.17 9.74 0.29
C LEU A 108 -9.18 9.92 1.43
N ARG A 109 -10.48 9.85 1.14
CA ARG A 109 -11.52 10.08 2.16
C ARG A 109 -11.55 8.96 3.18
N GLY A 110 -11.25 9.32 4.44
CA GLY A 110 -11.28 8.41 5.57
C GLY A 110 -10.22 7.30 5.50
N ILE A 111 -9.10 7.56 4.82
CA ILE A 111 -7.92 6.69 4.82
C ILE A 111 -7.08 7.00 6.04
N ASP A 112 -6.50 5.96 6.64
CA ASP A 112 -5.63 6.05 7.81
C ASP A 112 -4.16 5.84 7.46
N VAL A 113 -3.86 5.05 6.41
CA VAL A 113 -2.49 4.76 5.94
C VAL A 113 -2.46 4.67 4.42
N ILE A 114 -1.41 5.20 3.80
CA ILE A 114 -1.18 5.12 2.36
C ILE A 114 0.10 4.32 2.08
N LEU A 115 0.01 3.35 1.18
CA LEU A 115 1.12 2.53 0.70
C LEU A 115 1.35 2.81 -0.79
N VAL A 116 2.59 3.15 -1.15
CA VAL A 116 2.97 3.48 -2.53
C VAL A 116 4.01 2.48 -3.03
N PRO A 117 3.61 1.46 -3.81
CA PRO A 117 4.56 0.51 -4.39
C PRO A 117 5.34 1.14 -5.55
N LEU A 118 6.67 0.99 -5.55
CA LEU A 118 7.59 1.45 -6.57
C LEU A 118 8.42 0.30 -7.14
N LEU A 119 8.63 0.30 -8.46
CA LEU A 119 9.51 -0.65 -9.14
C LEU A 119 10.94 -0.08 -9.30
N PRO A 120 11.98 -0.94 -9.34
CA PRO A 120 13.38 -0.52 -9.40
C PRO A 120 13.86 -0.12 -10.80
N SER A 121 13.01 0.47 -11.63
CA SER A 121 13.43 1.02 -12.93
C SER A 121 13.50 2.54 -12.89
N SER A 122 14.41 3.15 -13.67
CA SER A 122 14.55 4.61 -13.72
C SER A 122 13.27 5.32 -14.18
N ILE A 123 12.46 4.67 -15.02
CA ILE A 123 11.18 5.21 -15.48
C ILE A 123 10.16 5.17 -14.33
N ASP A 124 10.10 4.07 -13.60
CA ASP A 124 9.18 3.88 -12.48
C ASP A 124 9.51 4.81 -11.32
N ILE A 125 10.79 4.98 -11.02
CA ILE A 125 11.30 5.91 -10.01
C ILE A 125 10.83 7.33 -10.32
N ARG A 126 11.02 7.83 -11.55
CA ARG A 126 10.56 9.18 -11.94
C ARG A 126 9.05 9.34 -11.86
N ALA A 127 8.31 8.34 -12.34
CA ALA A 127 6.85 8.35 -12.27
C ALA A 127 6.35 8.35 -10.83
N GLY A 128 6.94 7.52 -9.98
CA GLY A 128 6.63 7.43 -8.56
C GLY A 128 6.95 8.71 -7.80
N THR A 129 8.09 9.36 -8.07
CA THR A 129 8.42 10.67 -7.49
C THR A 129 7.34 11.69 -7.81
N ARG A 130 7.00 11.82 -9.09
CA ARG A 130 5.94 12.75 -9.51
C ARG A 130 4.63 12.47 -8.79
N PHE A 131 4.25 11.19 -8.71
CA PHE A 131 3.03 10.79 -8.03
C PHE A 131 3.06 11.12 -6.53
N ILE A 132 4.16 10.79 -5.82
CA ILE A 132 4.31 11.09 -4.40
C ILE A 132 4.26 12.61 -4.16
N THR A 133 4.97 13.41 -4.97
CA THR A 133 4.92 14.88 -4.86
C THR A 133 3.51 15.39 -5.07
N GLN A 134 2.79 14.90 -6.08
CA GLN A 134 1.39 15.26 -6.35
C GLN A 134 0.48 14.86 -5.18
N LEU A 135 0.61 13.65 -4.65
CA LEU A 135 -0.15 13.15 -3.51
C LEU A 135 0.04 14.02 -2.26
N LEU A 136 1.29 14.32 -1.89
CA LEU A 136 1.62 15.14 -0.72
C LEU A 136 1.20 16.61 -0.87
N ALA A 137 1.16 17.12 -2.11
CA ALA A 137 0.68 18.45 -2.41
C ALA A 137 -0.85 18.54 -2.55
N HIS A 138 -1.54 17.40 -2.69
CA HIS A 138 -2.97 17.35 -2.94
C HIS A 138 -3.77 17.91 -1.75
N ARG A 139 -4.79 18.72 -2.03
CA ARG A 139 -5.58 19.42 -1.00
C ARG A 139 -6.23 18.49 0.01
N ALA A 140 -6.76 17.35 -0.43
CA ALA A 140 -7.40 16.38 0.44
C ALA A 140 -6.40 15.71 1.41
N TYR A 141 -5.17 15.41 0.94
CA TYR A 141 -4.10 14.93 1.80
C TYR A 141 -3.65 15.99 2.80
N ARG A 142 -3.45 17.23 2.35
CA ARG A 142 -3.02 18.34 3.22
C ARG A 142 -4.06 18.72 4.28
N ALA A 143 -5.34 18.50 3.99
CA ALA A 143 -6.40 18.72 4.95
C ALA A 143 -6.41 17.68 6.08
N HIS A 144 -6.05 16.42 5.75
CA HIS A 144 -5.99 15.30 6.68
C HIS A 144 -4.76 14.44 6.37
N PRO A 145 -3.55 14.90 6.79
CA PRO A 145 -2.33 14.14 6.56
C PRO A 145 -2.35 12.81 7.31
N VAL A 146 -1.99 11.73 6.61
CA VAL A 146 -1.88 10.39 7.16
C VAL A 146 -0.49 9.81 6.86
N PRO A 147 -0.02 8.79 7.58
CA PRO A 147 1.23 8.11 7.28
C PRO A 147 1.28 7.60 5.85
N VAL A 148 2.38 7.88 5.15
CA VAL A 148 2.68 7.39 3.80
C VAL A 148 3.92 6.53 3.87
N GLY A 149 3.84 5.29 3.37
CA GLY A 149 4.95 4.37 3.29
C GLY A 149 5.24 3.93 1.85
N ILE A 150 6.50 3.93 1.47
CA ILE A 150 6.95 3.43 0.17
C ILE A 150 7.27 1.95 0.30
N ILE A 151 6.83 1.16 -0.68
CA ILE A 151 7.19 -0.25 -0.82
C ILE A 151 8.09 -0.39 -2.04
N ALA A 152 9.36 -0.77 -1.84
CA ALA A 152 10.25 -1.17 -2.90
C ALA A 152 9.82 -2.55 -3.40
N ASN A 153 9.14 -2.61 -4.56
CA ASN A 153 8.51 -3.83 -5.04
C ASN A 153 9.27 -4.46 -6.20
N ARG A 154 9.21 -5.81 -6.34
CA ARG A 154 9.87 -6.60 -7.37
C ARG A 154 11.38 -6.31 -7.48
N VAL A 155 12.02 -6.22 -6.34
CA VAL A 155 13.45 -5.93 -6.25
C VAL A 155 14.26 -7.20 -6.52
N ARG A 156 15.27 -7.09 -7.39
CA ARG A 156 16.29 -8.10 -7.57
C ARG A 156 17.55 -7.65 -6.85
N ARG A 157 17.95 -8.35 -5.82
CA ARG A 157 19.17 -8.03 -5.03
C ARG A 157 20.40 -7.98 -5.93
N ASN A 158 21.37 -7.15 -5.56
CA ASN A 158 22.67 -7.01 -6.23
C ASN A 158 22.57 -6.57 -7.71
N THR A 159 21.51 -5.87 -8.09
CA THR A 159 21.38 -5.24 -9.41
C THR A 159 21.64 -3.74 -9.33
N THR A 160 22.17 -3.16 -10.42
CA THR A 160 22.32 -1.70 -10.54
C THR A 160 21.01 -0.95 -10.33
N SER A 161 19.89 -1.55 -10.78
CA SER A 161 18.57 -0.97 -10.59
C SER A 161 18.14 -0.93 -9.13
N HIS A 162 18.47 -1.97 -8.35
CA HIS A 162 18.24 -1.98 -6.90
C HIS A 162 19.03 -0.88 -6.20
N ILE A 163 20.33 -0.77 -6.47
CA ILE A 163 21.18 0.26 -5.87
C ILE A 163 20.64 1.67 -6.19
N LYS A 164 20.28 1.92 -7.45
CA LYS A 164 19.68 3.21 -7.87
C LYS A 164 18.36 3.50 -7.15
N LEU A 165 17.50 2.49 -7.00
CA LEU A 165 16.25 2.64 -6.25
C LEU A 165 16.52 3.00 -4.79
N MET A 166 17.36 2.24 -4.09
CA MET A 166 17.67 2.51 -2.68
C MET A 166 18.24 3.89 -2.47
N HIS A 167 19.24 4.28 -3.26
CA HIS A 167 19.81 5.63 -3.20
C HIS A 167 18.77 6.73 -3.45
N PHE A 168 17.83 6.48 -4.36
CA PHE A 168 16.75 7.41 -4.61
C PHE A 168 15.76 7.48 -3.42
N LEU A 169 15.40 6.34 -2.86
CA LEU A 169 14.48 6.25 -1.72
C LEU A 169 15.06 6.95 -0.48
N ASP A 170 16.37 6.88 -0.28
CA ASP A 170 17.07 7.57 0.81
C ASP A 170 17.00 9.11 0.68
N CYS A 171 16.71 9.62 -0.53
CA CYS A 171 16.56 11.06 -0.78
C CYS A 171 15.11 11.56 -0.60
N LEU A 172 14.16 10.67 -0.35
CA LEU A 172 12.75 11.06 -0.13
C LEU A 172 12.46 11.25 1.36
N ASP A 173 11.65 12.26 1.67
CA ASP A 173 11.12 12.49 3.03
C ASP A 173 9.97 11.52 3.39
N VAL A 174 9.86 10.40 2.68
CA VAL A 174 8.84 9.37 2.90
C VAL A 174 9.54 8.03 3.17
N PRO A 175 9.25 7.33 4.27
CA PRO A 175 9.97 6.13 4.64
C PRO A 175 9.72 4.97 3.67
N THR A 176 10.77 4.19 3.40
CA THR A 176 10.66 2.86 2.78
C THR A 176 10.34 1.84 3.86
N VAL A 177 9.13 1.28 3.80
CA VAL A 177 8.56 0.46 4.88
C VAL A 177 8.67 -1.04 4.64
N ALA A 178 8.88 -1.45 3.39
CA ALA A 178 9.13 -2.84 3.01
C ALA A 178 9.88 -2.94 1.68
N THR A 179 10.56 -4.07 1.47
CA THR A 179 11.24 -4.42 0.21
C THR A 179 10.84 -5.83 -0.20
N PHE A 180 9.98 -5.96 -1.22
CA PHE A 180 9.54 -7.24 -1.74
C PHE A 180 10.35 -7.66 -2.96
N HIS A 181 10.70 -8.94 -3.02
CA HIS A 181 11.52 -9.46 -4.10
C HIS A 181 10.69 -9.82 -5.35
N ASP A 182 11.35 -9.80 -6.51
CA ASP A 182 10.79 -10.33 -7.74
C ASP A 182 10.79 -11.86 -7.67
N SER A 183 9.64 -12.44 -7.30
CA SER A 183 9.49 -13.88 -7.04
C SER A 183 8.26 -14.43 -7.76
N ALA A 184 8.43 -15.61 -8.40
CA ALA A 184 7.34 -16.38 -9.00
C ALA A 184 6.33 -16.85 -7.95
N LEU A 185 6.70 -16.82 -6.68
CA LEU A 185 5.83 -17.17 -5.56
C LEU A 185 4.54 -16.35 -5.56
N TYR A 186 4.63 -15.03 -5.80
CA TYR A 186 3.46 -14.14 -5.83
C TYR A 186 2.49 -14.49 -6.98
N VAL A 187 3.02 -14.95 -8.11
CA VAL A 187 2.20 -15.38 -9.24
C VAL A 187 1.44 -16.65 -8.89
N ARG A 188 2.16 -17.67 -8.38
CA ARG A 188 1.57 -18.94 -7.95
C ARG A 188 0.49 -18.73 -6.88
N MET A 189 0.78 -17.94 -5.85
CA MET A 189 -0.20 -17.64 -4.79
C MET A 189 -1.43 -16.93 -5.33
N ALA A 190 -1.25 -16.02 -6.29
CA ALA A 190 -2.36 -15.28 -6.87
C ALA A 190 -3.31 -16.18 -7.67
N GLU A 191 -2.80 -17.22 -8.33
CA GLU A 191 -3.61 -18.20 -9.08
C GLU A 191 -4.55 -18.99 -8.17
N ASP A 192 -4.14 -19.24 -6.91
CA ASP A 192 -4.92 -19.99 -5.92
C ASP A 192 -5.74 -19.07 -4.98
N GLY A 193 -5.80 -17.78 -5.23
CA GLY A 193 -6.46 -16.81 -4.32
C GLY A 193 -5.83 -16.76 -2.93
N ALA A 194 -4.56 -17.16 -2.83
CA ALA A 194 -3.79 -17.21 -1.60
C ALA A 194 -2.83 -16.03 -1.47
N GLY A 195 -2.40 -15.73 -0.24
CA GLY A 195 -1.33 -14.80 0.08
C GLY A 195 -0.15 -15.52 0.72
N ILE A 196 0.97 -14.82 0.87
CA ILE A 196 2.23 -15.36 1.42
C ILE A 196 2.04 -16.04 2.78
N PHE A 197 1.15 -15.53 3.63
CA PHE A 197 0.89 -16.12 4.95
C PHE A 197 -0.01 -17.36 4.91
N ASP A 198 -0.64 -17.66 3.78
CA ASP A 198 -1.51 -18.82 3.64
C ASP A 198 -0.70 -20.12 3.43
N ASP A 199 0.56 -20.01 2.95
CA ASP A 199 1.48 -21.14 2.76
C ASP A 199 2.67 -21.05 3.74
N ALA A 200 2.44 -21.49 4.97
CA ALA A 200 3.47 -21.48 6.01
C ALA A 200 4.52 -22.60 5.83
N ALA A 201 4.28 -23.57 4.98
CA ALA A 201 5.18 -24.73 4.79
C ALA A 201 6.32 -24.45 3.81
N ASP A 202 6.14 -23.54 2.85
CA ASP A 202 7.17 -23.19 1.86
C ASP A 202 8.22 -22.24 2.46
N THR A 203 9.50 -22.64 2.37
CA THR A 203 10.64 -21.86 2.86
C THR A 203 10.75 -20.47 2.18
N ASN A 204 10.35 -20.35 0.92
CA ASN A 204 10.34 -19.05 0.22
C ASN A 204 9.22 -18.16 0.76
N SER A 205 8.05 -18.73 1.06
CA SER A 205 6.95 -18.03 1.73
C SER A 205 7.38 -17.53 3.10
N GLN A 206 8.08 -18.31 3.89
CA GLN A 206 8.61 -17.90 5.20
C GLN A 206 9.58 -16.73 5.10
N ARG A 207 10.45 -16.72 4.08
CA ARG A 207 11.40 -15.60 3.86
C ARG A 207 10.70 -14.31 3.48
N GLU A 208 9.74 -14.37 2.56
CA GLU A 208 8.93 -13.19 2.18
C GLU A 208 8.05 -12.74 3.35
N ALA A 209 7.51 -13.64 4.15
CA ALA A 209 6.71 -13.31 5.33
C ALA A 209 7.45 -12.41 6.34
N LEU A 210 8.78 -12.49 6.43
CA LEU A 210 9.58 -11.60 7.28
C LEU A 210 9.51 -10.14 6.81
N GLU A 211 9.53 -9.89 5.50
CA GLU A 211 9.38 -8.53 4.96
C GLU A 211 7.95 -8.02 5.13
N TRP A 212 6.96 -8.89 4.94
CA TRP A 212 5.57 -8.57 5.24
C TRP A 212 5.34 -8.24 6.71
N ALA A 213 5.97 -8.97 7.64
CA ALA A 213 5.87 -8.70 9.07
C ALA A 213 6.46 -7.33 9.44
N LYS A 214 7.46 -6.82 8.70
CA LYS A 214 7.97 -5.45 8.88
C LYS A 214 6.93 -4.42 8.45
N LEU A 215 6.27 -4.65 7.30
CA LEU A 215 5.20 -3.77 6.82
C LEU A 215 4.04 -3.71 7.81
N LEU A 216 3.56 -4.86 8.28
CA LEU A 216 2.47 -4.92 9.24
C LEU A 216 2.80 -4.17 10.52
N ARG A 217 4.00 -4.38 11.09
CA ARG A 217 4.47 -3.64 12.27
C ARG A 217 4.52 -2.14 12.03
N TRP A 218 5.05 -1.71 10.88
CA TRP A 218 5.09 -0.28 10.55
C TRP A 218 3.69 0.32 10.50
N ILE A 219 2.70 -0.38 9.93
CA ILE A 219 1.31 0.08 9.89
C ILE A 219 0.77 0.21 11.31
N ASP A 220 0.97 -0.78 12.18
CA ASP A 220 0.50 -0.76 13.55
C ASP A 220 1.17 0.38 14.37
N ASP A 221 2.48 0.58 14.20
CA ASP A 221 3.23 1.66 14.84
C ASP A 221 2.75 3.04 14.36
N ALA A 222 2.49 3.20 13.06
CA ALA A 222 1.98 4.43 12.48
C ALA A 222 0.62 4.81 13.08
N MET A 223 -0.25 3.82 13.30
CA MET A 223 -1.57 4.03 13.92
C MET A 223 -1.46 4.36 15.41
N ALA A 224 -0.57 3.69 16.13
CA ALA A 224 -0.36 3.97 17.56
C ALA A 224 0.16 5.41 17.80
N HIS A 225 0.97 5.95 16.88
CA HIS A 225 1.49 7.31 16.96
C HIS A 225 0.50 8.36 16.45
N GLY A 226 -0.28 8.05 15.41
CA GLY A 226 -1.34 8.91 14.88
C GLY A 226 -2.43 9.20 15.89
N SER A 227 -2.75 8.24 16.75
CA SER A 227 -3.73 8.39 17.85
C SER A 227 -3.26 9.35 18.96
N ARG A 228 -1.98 9.70 19.01
CA ARG A 228 -1.39 10.58 20.05
C ARG A 228 -1.16 12.02 19.61
N GLY A 229 -1.65 12.43 18.43
CA GLY A 229 -1.67 13.84 18.03
C GLY A 229 -0.29 14.52 18.07
N GLN A 230 0.72 13.98 17.37
CA GLN A 230 1.96 14.72 17.13
C GLN A 230 2.21 14.90 15.65
N HIS A 231 2.04 16.14 15.20
CA HIS A 231 2.61 16.66 13.97
C HIS A 231 4.13 16.47 14.02
N VAL A 232 4.65 15.54 13.24
CA VAL A 232 6.05 15.61 12.82
C VAL A 232 6.05 16.58 11.62
N GLY A 233 6.24 17.86 11.92
CA GLY A 233 6.51 18.88 10.92
C GLY A 233 7.82 18.54 10.18
N PRO A 234 7.99 19.04 8.94
CA PRO A 234 9.20 18.80 8.17
C PRO A 234 10.42 19.26 8.96
N ARG A 235 11.41 18.40 9.09
CA ARG A 235 12.71 18.75 9.65
C ARG A 235 13.29 19.92 8.84
N PRO A 236 13.76 21.01 9.47
CA PRO A 236 14.41 22.08 8.75
C PRO A 236 15.66 21.53 8.04
N ALA A 237 15.80 21.86 6.75
CA ALA A 237 16.94 21.49 5.94
C ALA A 237 18.24 21.94 6.63
N GLN A 238 19.16 21.01 6.85
CA GLN A 238 20.50 21.35 7.33
C GLN A 238 21.24 22.10 6.22
N PRO A 239 21.87 23.23 6.49
CA PRO A 239 22.63 23.96 5.49
C PRO A 239 23.84 23.12 5.04
N HIS A 240 23.98 22.95 3.73
CA HIS A 240 25.16 22.39 3.11
C HIS A 240 26.41 23.14 3.61
N ARG A 241 27.31 22.48 4.34
CA ARG A 241 28.66 23.00 4.59
C ARG A 241 29.38 23.01 3.25
N SER A 242 29.55 24.19 2.71
CA SER A 242 30.46 24.42 1.59
C SER A 242 31.89 24.18 2.07
N SER A 243 32.53 23.17 1.51
CA SER A 243 33.98 22.98 1.59
C SER A 243 34.65 23.98 0.64
N ALA A 244 34.91 25.17 1.15
CA ALA A 244 35.80 26.14 0.53
C ALA A 244 36.76 26.60 1.63
N GLU A 245 37.92 25.90 1.70
CA GLU A 245 39.17 26.41 2.23
C GLU A 245 40.28 25.36 2.04
N SER A 246 41.00 25.50 0.96
CA SER A 246 42.40 25.07 0.84
C SER A 246 42.97 25.54 -0.48
N ALA A 247 43.32 26.81 -0.55
CA ALA A 247 44.27 27.33 -1.52
C ALA A 247 44.93 28.56 -0.91
N LYS A 248 46.01 28.37 -0.13
CA LYS A 248 47.11 29.32 0.08
C LYS A 248 48.08 28.73 1.11
N ALA A 249 49.15 28.17 0.64
CA ALA A 249 50.54 28.40 1.08
C ALA A 249 51.44 27.45 0.26
#